data_e264b1a0fbe37bc18a3f604b11bd9df5
#
_entry.id   e264b1a0fbe37bc18a3f604b11bd9df5
#
_cell.length_a   1.000
_cell.length_b   1.000
_cell.length_c   1.000
_cell.angle_alpha   90.00
_cell.angle_beta   90.00
_cell.angle_gamma   90.00
#
_symmetry.space_group_name_H-M   'P 1'
#
loop_
_entity.id
_entity.type
_entity.pdbx_description
1 polymer ?
#
loop_
_entity_poly.entity_id
_entity_poly.type
_entity_poly.pdbx_seq_one_letter_code
_entity_poly.pdbx_strand_id
1 'polypeptide(L)'
;VAKTPTVEHDLREISTPKGALRYYDCGPESGPVLLFLHGSGPGVTGWRNFRGVLPTFAERFRCLILEFPGFGVSDDFGGHPMVTAFGTVSPFLDALGVDKVHIVGNSMGGGVGINFAIANPDRVGRLVTIGGIGTNIFSPSPSEGIRLLQEFVEDPTRQRLVDWLKSMVYDQSLVTDELAEERWSLATDPATLDAARRMYGKAAFAAMNSAMAASDRPLPWAVMHKLTVPTLLTWGRDDRVSPPDMALIPMRTIPDAELHIFPNSGHWAMIEAKEAFESTVLAFLSRGNG
;
A
#
# COMPACT_ATOMS: atom_id res chain seq x y z
N VAL A 1 -2.04 -4.06 29.58
CA VAL A 1 -2.01 -4.08 28.10
C VAL A 1 -2.93 -5.21 27.68
N ALA A 2 -4.13 -4.92 27.15
CA ALA A 2 -5.02 -5.92 26.61
C ALA A 2 -4.32 -6.60 25.42
N LYS A 3 -4.26 -7.93 25.42
CA LYS A 3 -3.74 -8.67 24.27
C LYS A 3 -4.67 -8.41 23.10
N THR A 4 -4.13 -7.87 22.02
CA THR A 4 -4.84 -7.77 20.74
C THR A 4 -5.36 -9.18 20.38
N PRO A 5 -6.65 -9.36 20.07
CA PRO A 5 -7.15 -10.65 19.65
C PRO A 5 -6.33 -11.18 18.47
N THR A 6 -5.83 -12.39 18.57
CA THR A 6 -5.17 -13.05 17.45
C THR A 6 -6.25 -13.53 16.49
N VAL A 7 -6.28 -12.95 15.29
CA VAL A 7 -7.11 -13.47 14.20
C VAL A 7 -6.42 -14.73 13.67
N GLU A 8 -7.17 -15.83 13.58
CA GLU A 8 -6.68 -17.03 12.93
C GLU A 8 -6.41 -16.72 11.46
N HIS A 9 -5.20 -17.00 10.99
CA HIS A 9 -4.73 -16.63 9.66
C HIS A 9 -3.80 -17.71 9.12
N ASP A 10 -4.07 -18.12 7.91
CA ASP A 10 -3.21 -19.04 7.17
C ASP A 10 -2.62 -18.31 5.95
N LEU A 11 -1.33 -18.48 5.74
CA LEU A 11 -0.69 -18.11 4.49
C LEU A 11 -1.11 -19.13 3.42
N ARG A 12 -1.85 -18.67 2.44
CA ARG A 12 -2.34 -19.47 1.32
C ARG A 12 -1.58 -19.13 0.04
N GLU A 13 -1.63 -20.03 -0.90
CA GLU A 13 -1.03 -19.86 -2.22
C GLU A 13 -2.09 -20.09 -3.30
N ILE A 14 -2.02 -19.28 -4.36
CA ILE A 14 -2.85 -19.44 -5.53
C ILE A 14 -2.00 -19.30 -6.79
N SER A 15 -2.17 -20.23 -7.73
CA SER A 15 -1.49 -20.21 -9.01
C SER A 15 -2.16 -19.23 -9.96
N THR A 16 -1.37 -18.42 -10.64
CA THR A 16 -1.80 -17.55 -11.72
C THR A 16 -1.00 -17.86 -12.99
N PRO A 17 -1.41 -17.37 -14.16
CA PRO A 17 -0.63 -17.57 -15.39
C PRO A 17 0.80 -16.99 -15.34
N LYS A 18 1.09 -16.12 -14.39
CA LYS A 18 2.41 -15.50 -14.24
C LYS A 18 3.28 -16.12 -13.15
N GLY A 19 2.70 -16.95 -12.27
CA GLY A 19 3.37 -17.55 -11.13
C GLY A 19 2.47 -17.64 -9.91
N ALA A 20 3.03 -18.10 -8.79
CA ALA A 20 2.31 -18.24 -7.54
C ALA A 20 2.21 -16.91 -6.78
N LEU A 21 1.00 -16.58 -6.36
CA LEU A 21 0.72 -15.48 -5.44
C LEU A 21 0.39 -16.05 -4.07
N ARG A 22 0.92 -15.42 -3.02
CA ARG A 22 0.58 -15.75 -1.64
C ARG A 22 -0.31 -14.68 -1.05
N TYR A 23 -1.17 -15.10 -0.14
CA TYR A 23 -2.13 -14.21 0.49
C TYR A 23 -2.59 -14.77 1.85
N TYR A 24 -3.14 -13.92 2.68
CA TYR A 24 -3.84 -14.32 3.90
C TYR A 24 -5.33 -14.14 3.70
N ASP A 25 -6.12 -15.01 4.33
CA ASP A 25 -7.58 -15.04 4.26
C ASP A 25 -8.13 -15.22 5.68
N CYS A 26 -8.86 -14.26 6.18
CA CYS A 26 -9.35 -14.27 7.54
C CYS A 26 -10.71 -13.55 7.65
N GLY A 27 -11.44 -13.84 8.74
CA GLY A 27 -12.79 -13.34 8.96
C GLY A 27 -13.87 -14.25 8.36
N PRO A 28 -15.15 -13.82 8.35
CA PRO A 28 -16.26 -14.63 7.92
C PRO A 28 -16.23 -14.90 6.42
N GLU A 29 -16.22 -16.16 6.01
CA GLU A 29 -16.10 -16.57 4.60
C GLU A 29 -17.24 -16.02 3.73
N SER A 30 -18.45 -15.87 4.30
CA SER A 30 -19.63 -15.31 3.63
C SER A 30 -19.75 -13.78 3.72
N GLY A 31 -18.79 -13.11 4.39
CA GLY A 31 -18.79 -11.64 4.52
C GLY A 31 -18.44 -10.93 3.21
N PRO A 32 -18.76 -9.62 3.11
CA PRO A 32 -18.25 -8.80 2.03
C PRO A 32 -16.72 -8.86 2.01
N VAL A 33 -16.13 -8.96 0.81
CA VAL A 33 -14.68 -9.09 0.69
C VAL A 33 -14.00 -7.73 0.82
N LEU A 34 -13.01 -7.65 1.71
CA LEU A 34 -12.11 -6.51 1.89
C LEU A 34 -10.68 -6.92 1.52
N LEU A 35 -10.20 -6.38 0.42
CA LEU A 35 -8.87 -6.65 -0.10
C LEU A 35 -7.87 -5.61 0.43
N PHE A 36 -6.84 -6.06 1.11
CA PHE A 36 -5.73 -5.25 1.58
C PHE A 36 -4.54 -5.34 0.64
N LEU A 37 -4.04 -4.18 0.20
CA LEU A 37 -2.92 -4.02 -0.73
C LEU A 37 -1.81 -3.23 -0.03
N HIS A 38 -0.67 -3.86 0.19
CA HIS A 38 0.43 -3.27 0.96
C HIS A 38 1.23 -2.22 0.19
N GLY A 39 2.00 -1.43 0.93
CA GLY A 39 2.96 -0.49 0.38
C GLY A 39 4.18 -1.19 -0.22
N SER A 40 5.14 -0.38 -0.63
CA SER A 40 6.43 -0.83 -1.13
C SER A 40 7.54 -0.38 -0.19
N GLY A 41 8.63 -1.06 -0.25
CA GLY A 41 9.80 -0.72 0.55
C GLY A 41 10.52 -1.98 1.01
N PRO A 42 11.78 -1.86 1.34
CA PRO A 42 12.58 -3.00 1.75
C PRO A 42 11.97 -3.74 2.95
N GLY A 43 11.80 -5.06 2.81
CA GLY A 43 11.28 -5.92 3.86
C GLY A 43 9.80 -5.72 4.22
N VAL A 44 9.00 -5.02 3.40
CA VAL A 44 7.56 -4.92 3.60
C VAL A 44 6.88 -6.23 3.24
N THR A 45 5.84 -6.58 4.00
CA THR A 45 4.88 -7.64 3.65
C THR A 45 3.46 -7.14 3.92
N GLY A 46 2.48 -7.70 3.24
CA GLY A 46 1.08 -7.36 3.46
C GLY A 46 0.64 -7.69 4.88
N TRP A 47 1.05 -8.85 5.38
CA TRP A 47 0.78 -9.23 6.76
C TRP A 47 1.26 -8.18 7.78
N ARG A 48 2.52 -7.75 7.68
CA ARG A 48 3.08 -6.75 8.59
C ARG A 48 2.44 -5.39 8.47
N ASN A 49 2.01 -5.05 7.26
CA ASN A 49 1.35 -3.78 7.00
C ASN A 49 -0.03 -3.71 7.69
N PHE A 50 -0.77 -4.82 7.72
CA PHE A 50 -2.18 -4.79 8.11
C PHE A 50 -2.58 -5.65 9.31
N ARG A 51 -1.71 -6.57 9.79
CA ARG A 51 -2.06 -7.48 10.92
C ARG A 51 -2.62 -6.76 12.15
N GLY A 52 -2.21 -5.52 12.40
CA GLY A 52 -2.65 -4.73 13.56
C GLY A 52 -4.10 -4.27 13.48
N VAL A 53 -4.65 -4.10 12.28
CA VAL A 53 -6.04 -3.63 12.05
C VAL A 53 -7.00 -4.76 11.70
N LEU A 54 -6.49 -5.93 11.32
CA LEU A 54 -7.32 -7.08 10.93
C LEU A 54 -8.38 -7.47 11.95
N PRO A 55 -8.10 -7.53 13.28
CA PRO A 55 -9.12 -7.95 14.26
C PRO A 55 -10.41 -7.17 14.14
N THR A 56 -10.31 -5.86 13.91
CA THR A 56 -11.48 -4.97 13.77
C THR A 56 -12.25 -5.21 12.48
N PHE A 57 -11.56 -5.40 11.36
CA PHE A 57 -12.22 -5.59 10.06
C PHE A 57 -12.75 -7.01 9.89
N ALA A 58 -12.02 -8.01 10.38
CA ALA A 58 -12.40 -9.43 10.28
C ALA A 58 -13.67 -9.80 11.07
N GLU A 59 -14.19 -8.92 11.92
CA GLU A 59 -15.51 -9.12 12.53
C GLU A 59 -16.67 -9.07 11.52
N ARG A 60 -16.49 -8.37 10.40
CA ARG A 60 -17.55 -8.07 9.43
C ARG A 60 -17.22 -8.44 8.00
N PHE A 61 -15.94 -8.46 7.66
CA PHE A 61 -15.45 -8.66 6.29
C PHE A 61 -14.62 -9.93 6.19
N ARG A 62 -14.73 -10.62 5.06
CA ARG A 62 -13.69 -11.56 4.64
C ARG A 62 -12.50 -10.74 4.18
N CYS A 63 -11.44 -10.74 4.98
CA CYS A 63 -10.23 -9.96 4.76
C CYS A 63 -9.22 -10.77 3.96
N LEU A 64 -8.87 -10.32 2.77
CA LEU A 64 -7.82 -10.87 1.94
C LEU A 64 -6.63 -9.93 1.96
N ILE A 65 -5.44 -10.41 2.31
CA ILE A 65 -4.21 -9.62 2.22
C ILE A 65 -3.37 -10.23 1.11
N LEU A 66 -3.25 -9.53 -0.01
CA LEU A 66 -2.40 -9.96 -1.13
C LEU A 66 -0.94 -9.58 -0.85
N GLU A 67 -0.04 -10.54 -0.95
CA GLU A 67 1.40 -10.33 -0.96
C GLU A 67 1.86 -10.10 -2.40
N PHE A 68 2.31 -8.88 -2.71
CA PHE A 68 2.72 -8.55 -4.07
C PHE A 68 4.00 -9.28 -4.50
N PRO A 69 4.14 -9.62 -5.79
CA PRO A 69 5.37 -10.18 -6.34
C PRO A 69 6.60 -9.29 -6.13
N GLY A 70 7.73 -9.91 -5.78
CA GLY A 70 8.99 -9.20 -5.57
C GLY A 70 9.17 -8.57 -4.18
N PHE A 71 8.27 -8.86 -3.21
CA PHE A 71 8.35 -8.37 -1.82
C PHE A 71 8.64 -9.50 -0.79
N GLY A 72 9.23 -10.60 -1.25
CA GLY A 72 9.82 -11.64 -0.39
C GLY A 72 8.89 -12.77 0.03
N VAL A 73 7.58 -12.65 -0.13
CA VAL A 73 6.61 -13.70 0.23
C VAL A 73 6.07 -14.42 -1.01
N SER A 74 5.58 -13.67 -1.99
CA SER A 74 5.17 -14.19 -3.31
C SER A 74 6.37 -14.31 -4.24
N ASP A 75 6.25 -15.12 -5.30
CA ASP A 75 7.28 -15.24 -6.31
C ASP A 75 7.58 -13.89 -6.97
N ASP A 76 8.83 -13.67 -7.37
CA ASP A 76 9.20 -12.50 -8.17
C ASP A 76 8.90 -12.78 -9.66
N PHE A 77 8.00 -12.02 -10.25
CA PHE A 77 7.66 -12.15 -11.68
C PHE A 77 8.60 -11.37 -12.59
N GLY A 78 9.65 -10.77 -12.04
CA GLY A 78 10.60 -9.95 -12.76
C GLY A 78 10.04 -8.57 -13.15
N GLY A 79 10.88 -7.78 -13.84
CA GLY A 79 10.51 -6.44 -14.27
C GLY A 79 10.42 -5.42 -13.14
N HIS A 80 9.72 -4.32 -13.39
CA HIS A 80 9.52 -3.27 -12.39
C HIS A 80 8.40 -3.66 -11.42
N PRO A 81 8.66 -3.78 -10.08
CA PRO A 81 7.71 -4.33 -9.13
C PRO A 81 6.34 -3.62 -9.10
N MET A 82 6.31 -2.29 -9.26
CA MET A 82 5.04 -1.55 -9.33
C MET A 82 4.22 -1.91 -10.58
N VAL A 83 4.87 -2.08 -11.73
CA VAL A 83 4.19 -2.47 -12.98
C VAL A 83 3.63 -3.89 -12.85
N THR A 84 4.39 -4.76 -12.22
CA THR A 84 3.95 -6.13 -11.92
C THR A 84 2.76 -6.12 -10.96
N ALA A 85 2.80 -5.32 -9.90
CA ALA A 85 1.71 -5.19 -8.93
C ALA A 85 0.39 -4.71 -9.56
N PHE A 86 0.43 -3.78 -10.51
CA PHE A 86 -0.76 -3.35 -11.25
C PHE A 86 -1.48 -4.50 -11.98
N GLY A 87 -0.75 -5.51 -12.40
CA GLY A 87 -1.28 -6.66 -13.14
C GLY A 87 -1.68 -7.85 -12.27
N THR A 88 -1.67 -7.76 -10.93
CA THR A 88 -1.92 -8.91 -10.06
C THR A 88 -3.33 -9.01 -9.51
N VAL A 89 -4.03 -7.89 -9.32
CA VAL A 89 -5.33 -7.89 -8.61
C VAL A 89 -6.40 -8.67 -9.38
N SER A 90 -6.54 -8.42 -10.69
CA SER A 90 -7.55 -9.13 -11.49
C SER A 90 -7.36 -10.66 -11.49
N PRO A 91 -6.17 -11.19 -11.90
CA PRO A 91 -5.96 -12.63 -11.90
C PRO A 91 -6.03 -13.26 -10.50
N PHE A 92 -5.69 -12.53 -9.44
CA PHE A 92 -5.85 -12.98 -8.07
C PHE A 92 -7.33 -13.18 -7.71
N LEU A 93 -8.16 -12.17 -7.95
CA LEU A 93 -9.59 -12.23 -7.66
C LEU A 93 -10.30 -13.28 -8.54
N ASP A 94 -9.93 -13.38 -9.82
CA ASP A 94 -10.49 -14.35 -10.78
C ASP A 94 -10.19 -15.78 -10.31
N ALA A 95 -8.97 -16.05 -9.87
CA ALA A 95 -8.56 -17.35 -9.36
C ALA A 95 -9.27 -17.74 -8.05
N LEU A 96 -9.69 -16.76 -7.24
CA LEU A 96 -10.48 -16.97 -6.02
C LEU A 96 -12.00 -17.02 -6.27
N GLY A 97 -12.46 -16.72 -7.49
CA GLY A 97 -13.89 -16.60 -7.80
C GLY A 97 -14.56 -15.42 -7.08
N VAL A 98 -13.81 -14.34 -6.85
CA VAL A 98 -14.30 -13.14 -6.17
C VAL A 98 -14.66 -12.07 -7.20
N ASP A 99 -15.95 -11.79 -7.34
CA ASP A 99 -16.44 -10.83 -8.34
C ASP A 99 -16.27 -9.38 -7.90
N LYS A 100 -16.55 -9.08 -6.62
CA LYS A 100 -16.56 -7.71 -6.12
C LYS A 100 -15.88 -7.61 -4.74
N VAL A 101 -15.11 -6.53 -4.55
CA VAL A 101 -14.35 -6.25 -3.31
C VAL A 101 -14.50 -4.80 -2.88
N HIS A 102 -14.28 -4.54 -1.60
CA HIS A 102 -13.78 -3.26 -1.12
C HIS A 102 -12.24 -3.32 -1.07
N ILE A 103 -11.56 -2.20 -1.22
CA ILE A 103 -10.08 -2.15 -1.22
C ILE A 103 -9.58 -1.20 -0.15
N VAL A 104 -8.57 -1.63 0.60
CA VAL A 104 -7.74 -0.76 1.46
C VAL A 104 -6.30 -0.88 0.98
N GLY A 105 -5.76 0.19 0.41
CA GLY A 105 -4.42 0.21 -0.16
C GLY A 105 -3.49 1.21 0.51
N ASN A 106 -2.34 0.76 1.00
CA ASN A 106 -1.31 1.63 1.54
C ASN A 106 -0.29 1.98 0.47
N SER A 107 -0.01 3.27 0.27
CA SER A 107 1.07 3.76 -0.60
C SER A 107 0.97 3.17 -2.03
N MET A 108 1.94 2.36 -2.46
CA MET A 108 1.87 1.61 -3.72
C MET A 108 0.55 0.85 -3.86
N GLY A 109 0.09 0.18 -2.80
CA GLY A 109 -1.18 -0.54 -2.80
C GLY A 109 -2.38 0.38 -3.06
N GLY A 110 -2.34 1.64 -2.61
CA GLY A 110 -3.32 2.67 -2.96
C GLY A 110 -3.34 2.96 -4.46
N GLY A 111 -2.16 3.15 -5.06
CA GLY A 111 -2.00 3.34 -6.51
C GLY A 111 -2.50 2.14 -7.32
N VAL A 112 -2.19 0.92 -6.86
CA VAL A 112 -2.68 -0.34 -7.48
C VAL A 112 -4.21 -0.41 -7.38
N GLY A 113 -4.78 -0.09 -6.21
CA GLY A 113 -6.24 -0.07 -5.99
C GLY A 113 -6.96 0.94 -6.90
N ILE A 114 -6.42 2.14 -7.05
CA ILE A 114 -6.95 3.17 -7.97
C ILE A 114 -6.90 2.67 -9.42
N ASN A 115 -5.77 2.13 -9.86
CA ASN A 115 -5.63 1.62 -11.22
C ASN A 115 -6.62 0.49 -11.51
N PHE A 116 -6.78 -0.45 -10.56
CA PHE A 116 -7.74 -1.53 -10.68
C PHE A 116 -9.19 -1.01 -10.71
N ALA A 117 -9.55 -0.07 -9.84
CA ALA A 117 -10.90 0.49 -9.76
C ALA A 117 -11.27 1.32 -11.01
N ILE A 118 -10.32 2.05 -11.61
CA ILE A 118 -10.55 2.76 -12.87
C ILE A 118 -10.80 1.76 -14.03
N ALA A 119 -10.04 0.67 -14.05
CA ALA A 119 -10.17 -0.33 -15.12
C ALA A 119 -11.38 -1.28 -14.92
N ASN A 120 -11.84 -1.48 -13.70
CA ASN A 120 -12.88 -2.44 -13.32
C ASN A 120 -13.85 -1.85 -12.27
N PRO A 121 -14.56 -0.75 -12.59
CA PRO A 121 -15.38 -0.04 -11.59
C PRO A 121 -16.49 -0.92 -11.00
N ASP A 122 -17.05 -1.83 -11.75
CA ASP A 122 -18.12 -2.74 -11.30
C ASP A 122 -17.63 -3.77 -10.26
N ARG A 123 -16.33 -4.03 -10.25
CA ARG A 123 -15.68 -4.98 -9.32
C ARG A 123 -15.24 -4.34 -7.99
N VAL A 124 -15.37 -3.03 -7.84
CA VAL A 124 -14.97 -2.34 -6.61
C VAL A 124 -16.18 -1.64 -5.99
N GLY A 125 -16.47 -1.98 -4.74
CA GLY A 125 -17.54 -1.33 -3.99
C GLY A 125 -17.12 0.02 -3.44
N ARG A 126 -16.01 0.06 -2.71
CA ARG A 126 -15.41 1.26 -2.10
C ARG A 126 -13.90 1.13 -2.07
N LEU A 127 -13.21 2.24 -2.20
CA LEU A 127 -11.75 2.30 -2.15
C LEU A 127 -11.28 3.19 -0.99
N VAL A 128 -10.35 2.69 -0.21
CA VAL A 128 -9.63 3.46 0.81
C VAL A 128 -8.15 3.48 0.46
N THR A 129 -7.52 4.65 0.46
CA THR A 129 -6.06 4.77 0.30
C THR A 129 -5.42 5.30 1.57
N ILE A 130 -4.19 4.87 1.85
CA ILE A 130 -3.38 5.33 2.97
C ILE A 130 -2.10 5.93 2.39
N GLY A 131 -2.07 7.25 2.20
CA GLY A 131 -0.96 7.96 1.58
C GLY A 131 -0.62 7.50 0.15
N GLY A 132 0.49 7.99 -0.37
CA GLY A 132 1.20 7.42 -1.54
C GLY A 132 0.57 7.63 -2.92
N ILE A 133 -0.46 8.43 -3.05
CA ILE A 133 -1.09 8.77 -4.32
C ILE A 133 -0.99 10.28 -4.60
N GLY A 134 -1.09 10.66 -5.86
CA GLY A 134 -0.98 12.08 -6.24
C GLY A 134 0.44 12.52 -6.56
N THR A 135 0.71 13.79 -6.41
CA THR A 135 2.01 14.41 -6.68
C THR A 135 2.31 15.54 -5.69
N ASN A 136 3.57 15.74 -5.36
CA ASN A 136 4.00 16.88 -4.55
C ASN A 136 3.62 18.20 -5.24
N ILE A 137 3.00 19.10 -4.51
CA ILE A 137 2.61 20.43 -5.02
C ILE A 137 3.60 21.48 -4.51
N PHE A 138 3.92 21.46 -3.22
CA PHE A 138 4.86 22.38 -2.58
C PHE A 138 5.89 21.68 -1.69
N SER A 139 5.72 20.39 -1.40
CA SER A 139 6.74 19.60 -0.72
C SER A 139 7.86 19.20 -1.67
N PRO A 140 9.10 18.98 -1.16
CA PRO A 140 10.22 18.54 -1.99
C PRO A 140 9.95 17.22 -2.74
N SER A 141 10.47 17.12 -3.96
CA SER A 141 10.47 15.87 -4.74
C SER A 141 11.90 15.55 -5.21
N PRO A 142 12.48 14.40 -4.87
CA PRO A 142 11.89 13.38 -3.98
C PRO A 142 11.71 13.87 -2.54
N SER A 143 10.72 13.33 -1.85
CA SER A 143 10.48 13.58 -0.42
C SER A 143 11.63 13.00 0.43
N GLU A 144 11.67 13.39 1.72
CA GLU A 144 12.70 12.90 2.65
C GLU A 144 12.74 11.37 2.70
N GLY A 145 11.59 10.72 2.90
CA GLY A 145 11.53 9.26 2.99
C GLY A 145 11.93 8.55 1.69
N ILE A 146 11.59 9.10 0.52
CA ILE A 146 12.03 8.53 -0.75
C ILE A 146 13.54 8.70 -0.94
N ARG A 147 14.12 9.82 -0.54
CA ARG A 147 15.58 10.04 -0.59
C ARG A 147 16.32 9.05 0.31
N LEU A 148 15.87 8.88 1.56
CA LEU A 148 16.46 7.91 2.48
C LEU A 148 16.32 6.47 1.99
N LEU A 149 15.18 6.15 1.37
CA LEU A 149 14.97 4.84 0.73
C LEU A 149 15.95 4.60 -0.42
N GLN A 150 16.19 5.60 -1.26
CA GLN A 150 17.21 5.53 -2.31
C GLN A 150 18.60 5.31 -1.75
N GLU A 151 18.97 6.03 -0.71
CA GLU A 151 20.27 5.86 -0.04
C GLU A 151 20.45 4.44 0.49
N PHE A 152 19.38 3.86 1.06
CA PHE A 152 19.41 2.48 1.53
C PHE A 152 19.59 1.46 0.42
N VAL A 153 18.82 1.55 -0.67
CA VAL A 153 18.90 0.53 -1.74
C VAL A 153 20.22 0.60 -2.52
N GLU A 154 20.85 1.77 -2.60
CA GLU A 154 22.16 1.94 -3.26
C GLU A 154 23.30 1.38 -2.39
N ASP A 155 23.26 1.64 -1.09
CA ASP A 155 24.27 1.20 -0.13
C ASP A 155 23.59 0.73 1.16
N PRO A 156 23.16 -0.55 1.23
CA PRO A 156 22.37 -1.07 2.32
C PRO A 156 23.20 -1.21 3.60
N THR A 157 22.92 -0.35 4.56
CA THR A 157 23.45 -0.45 5.91
C THR A 157 22.31 -0.44 6.92
N ARG A 158 22.51 -1.05 8.10
CA ARG A 158 21.48 -1.08 9.15
C ARG A 158 21.07 0.33 9.57
N GLN A 159 22.02 1.27 9.65
CA GLN A 159 21.72 2.66 10.00
C GLN A 159 20.80 3.32 8.96
N ARG A 160 21.05 3.16 7.67
CA ARG A 160 20.20 3.72 6.62
C ARG A 160 18.82 3.12 6.62
N LEU A 161 18.68 1.82 6.91
CA LEU A 161 17.38 1.21 7.09
C LEU A 161 16.61 1.85 8.25
N VAL A 162 17.27 2.04 9.40
CA VAL A 162 16.68 2.68 10.58
C VAL A 162 16.30 4.14 10.29
N ASP A 163 17.15 4.90 9.62
CA ASP A 163 16.85 6.28 9.24
C ASP A 163 15.63 6.37 8.31
N TRP A 164 15.55 5.47 7.34
CA TRP A 164 14.37 5.36 6.49
C TRP A 164 13.12 4.95 7.29
N LEU A 165 13.19 3.94 8.14
CA LEU A 165 12.07 3.52 8.99
C LEU A 165 11.58 4.66 9.89
N LYS A 166 12.48 5.46 10.46
CA LYS A 166 12.14 6.65 11.24
C LYS A 166 11.45 7.73 10.42
N SER A 167 11.68 7.80 9.11
CA SER A 167 10.97 8.72 8.23
C SER A 167 9.53 8.28 7.95
N MET A 168 9.20 7.00 8.18
CA MET A 168 7.87 6.45 7.98
C MET A 168 6.87 6.79 9.08
N VAL A 169 7.35 7.19 10.26
CA VAL A 169 6.55 7.39 11.47
C VAL A 169 6.74 8.78 12.07
N TYR A 170 5.71 9.27 12.75
CA TYR A 170 5.77 10.44 13.62
C TYR A 170 6.44 10.07 14.97
N ASP A 171 5.93 9.02 15.62
CA ASP A 171 6.49 8.49 16.86
C ASP A 171 7.67 7.55 16.55
N GLN A 172 8.88 8.10 16.61
CA GLN A 172 10.11 7.35 16.31
C GLN A 172 10.39 6.21 17.31
N SER A 173 9.73 6.18 18.47
CA SER A 173 9.86 5.08 19.43
C SER A 173 9.29 3.75 18.91
N LEU A 174 8.43 3.81 17.88
CA LEU A 174 7.93 2.63 17.18
C LEU A 174 9.02 1.90 16.37
N VAL A 175 10.12 2.57 16.07
CA VAL A 175 11.26 1.95 15.37
C VAL A 175 12.18 1.31 16.40
N THR A 176 11.74 0.18 16.94
CA THR A 176 12.49 -0.63 17.89
C THR A 176 13.61 -1.41 17.21
N ASP A 177 14.58 -1.93 17.99
CA ASP A 177 15.62 -2.80 17.47
C ASP A 177 15.05 -4.09 16.88
N GLU A 178 13.97 -4.63 17.46
CA GLU A 178 13.28 -5.82 16.95
C GLU A 178 12.65 -5.53 15.57
N LEU A 179 11.97 -4.38 15.40
CA LEU A 179 11.43 -4.00 14.11
C LEU A 179 12.54 -3.80 13.07
N ALA A 180 13.63 -3.15 13.46
CA ALA A 180 14.76 -2.92 12.59
C ALA A 180 15.42 -4.24 12.15
N GLU A 181 15.59 -5.21 13.06
CA GLU A 181 16.16 -6.53 12.75
C GLU A 181 15.23 -7.34 11.85
N GLU A 182 13.94 -7.36 12.18
CA GLU A 182 12.91 -8.02 11.37
C GLU A 182 12.87 -7.48 9.93
N ARG A 183 13.01 -6.17 9.78
CA ARG A 183 13.08 -5.52 8.46
C ARG A 183 14.40 -5.78 7.75
N TRP A 184 15.51 -5.75 8.49
CA TRP A 184 16.84 -5.96 7.95
C TRP A 184 16.98 -7.32 7.28
N SER A 185 16.55 -8.39 7.96
CA SER A 185 16.65 -9.75 7.44
C SER A 185 15.96 -9.95 6.10
N LEU A 186 14.79 -9.31 5.91
CA LEU A 186 14.03 -9.37 4.66
C LEU A 186 14.54 -8.38 3.62
N ALA A 187 14.89 -7.16 4.03
CA ALA A 187 15.33 -6.11 3.13
C ALA A 187 16.68 -6.41 2.47
N THR A 188 17.51 -7.22 3.12
CA THR A 188 18.84 -7.62 2.63
C THR A 188 18.86 -8.99 1.96
N ASP A 189 17.73 -9.68 1.91
CA ASP A 189 17.59 -10.83 1.04
C ASP A 189 17.95 -10.43 -0.41
N PRO A 190 18.81 -11.17 -1.10
CA PRO A 190 19.33 -10.75 -2.40
C PRO A 190 18.24 -10.47 -3.45
N ALA A 191 17.19 -11.28 -3.50
CA ALA A 191 16.10 -11.11 -4.47
C ALA A 191 15.21 -9.90 -4.11
N THR A 192 14.91 -9.72 -2.82
CA THR A 192 14.15 -8.60 -2.30
C THR A 192 14.90 -7.27 -2.51
N LEU A 193 16.21 -7.26 -2.24
CA LEU A 193 17.03 -6.06 -2.45
C LEU A 193 17.17 -5.71 -3.94
N ASP A 194 17.30 -6.71 -4.81
CA ASP A 194 17.32 -6.49 -6.25
C ASP A 194 15.99 -5.90 -6.76
N ALA A 195 14.85 -6.44 -6.32
CA ALA A 195 13.54 -5.89 -6.62
C ALA A 195 13.39 -4.44 -6.11
N ALA A 196 13.88 -4.14 -4.90
CA ALA A 196 13.89 -2.80 -4.35
C ALA A 196 14.77 -1.84 -5.18
N ARG A 197 15.92 -2.29 -5.67
CA ARG A 197 16.79 -1.50 -6.57
C ARG A 197 16.15 -1.25 -7.93
N ARG A 198 15.44 -2.22 -8.50
CA ARG A 198 14.66 -2.05 -9.74
C ARG A 198 13.54 -1.03 -9.60
N MET A 199 13.09 -0.77 -8.37
CA MET A 199 12.03 0.20 -8.09
C MET A 199 12.55 1.57 -7.65
N TYR A 200 13.54 1.61 -6.76
CA TYR A 200 13.98 2.82 -6.07
C TYR A 200 15.43 3.23 -6.34
N GLY A 201 16.23 2.39 -6.99
CA GLY A 201 17.60 2.75 -7.33
C GLY A 201 17.66 3.98 -8.24
N LYS A 202 18.74 4.74 -8.15
CA LYS A 202 18.93 5.98 -8.92
C LYS A 202 18.77 5.75 -10.43
N ALA A 203 19.31 4.65 -10.95
CA ALA A 203 19.16 4.28 -12.35
C ALA A 203 17.71 3.99 -12.73
N ALA A 204 16.95 3.28 -11.88
CA ALA A 204 15.54 2.98 -12.10
C ALA A 204 14.70 4.27 -12.12
N PHE A 205 14.94 5.18 -11.17
CA PHE A 205 14.27 6.49 -11.14
C PHE A 205 14.58 7.34 -12.38
N ALA A 206 15.83 7.38 -12.80
CA ALA A 206 16.21 8.11 -14.01
C ALA A 206 15.55 7.53 -15.27
N ALA A 207 15.52 6.20 -15.40
CA ALA A 207 14.84 5.51 -16.49
C ALA A 207 13.33 5.76 -16.49
N MET A 208 12.69 5.70 -15.32
CA MET A 208 11.26 5.98 -15.16
C MET A 208 10.94 7.43 -15.55
N ASN A 209 11.69 8.40 -15.06
CA ASN A 209 11.50 9.82 -15.40
C ASN A 209 11.67 10.06 -16.90
N SER A 210 12.68 9.45 -17.51
CA SER A 210 12.91 9.55 -18.97
C SER A 210 11.75 8.92 -19.75
N ALA A 211 11.27 7.75 -19.34
CA ALA A 211 10.13 7.09 -19.96
C ALA A 211 8.83 7.90 -19.81
N MET A 212 8.62 8.51 -18.65
CA MET A 212 7.46 9.41 -18.43
C MET A 212 7.54 10.66 -19.30
N ALA A 213 8.70 11.29 -19.41
CA ALA A 213 8.91 12.47 -20.23
C ALA A 213 8.75 12.19 -21.73
N ALA A 214 9.11 10.99 -22.18
CA ALA A 214 8.95 10.53 -23.56
C ALA A 214 7.57 9.97 -23.89
N SER A 215 6.68 9.85 -22.91
CA SER A 215 5.37 9.22 -23.07
C SER A 215 4.29 10.25 -23.37
N ASP A 216 3.45 9.98 -24.38
CA ASP A 216 2.22 10.74 -24.65
C ASP A 216 1.06 10.33 -23.69
N ARG A 217 1.29 9.39 -22.78
CA ARG A 217 0.26 8.97 -21.82
C ARG A 217 0.05 10.06 -20.78
N PRO A 218 -1.21 10.32 -20.40
CA PRO A 218 -1.48 11.27 -19.33
C PRO A 218 -0.84 10.78 -18.02
N LEU A 219 -0.36 11.73 -17.22
CA LEU A 219 0.18 11.44 -15.90
C LEU A 219 -0.90 10.76 -15.01
N PRO A 220 -0.52 9.90 -14.06
CA PRO A 220 -1.47 9.15 -13.23
C PRO A 220 -2.53 10.04 -12.56
N TRP A 221 -2.14 11.21 -12.09
CA TRP A 221 -3.08 12.16 -11.47
C TRP A 221 -4.07 12.81 -12.46
N ALA A 222 -3.72 12.91 -13.74
CA ALA A 222 -4.59 13.51 -14.76
C ALA A 222 -5.77 12.61 -15.16
N VAL A 223 -5.74 11.31 -14.82
CA VAL A 223 -6.81 10.34 -15.10
C VAL A 223 -7.68 10.01 -13.89
N MET A 224 -7.40 10.58 -12.73
CA MET A 224 -8.14 10.28 -11.48
C MET A 224 -9.63 10.67 -11.55
N HIS A 225 -10.01 11.59 -12.44
CA HIS A 225 -11.43 11.91 -12.71
C HIS A 225 -12.22 10.71 -13.27
N LYS A 226 -11.56 9.66 -13.73
CA LYS A 226 -12.19 8.41 -14.21
C LYS A 226 -12.52 7.43 -13.07
N LEU A 227 -12.04 7.69 -11.87
CA LEU A 227 -12.35 6.88 -10.70
C LEU A 227 -13.75 7.25 -10.20
N THR A 228 -14.75 6.44 -10.55
CA THR A 228 -16.16 6.66 -10.21
C THR A 228 -16.60 5.93 -8.93
N VAL A 229 -15.69 5.16 -8.35
CA VAL A 229 -15.95 4.42 -7.11
C VAL A 229 -15.83 5.36 -5.90
N PRO A 230 -16.76 5.31 -4.92
CA PRO A 230 -16.63 6.07 -3.70
C PRO A 230 -15.27 5.83 -3.04
N THR A 231 -14.54 6.90 -2.79
CA THR A 231 -13.12 6.83 -2.41
C THR A 231 -12.85 7.64 -1.14
N LEU A 232 -12.24 7.00 -0.14
CA LEU A 232 -11.72 7.66 1.06
C LEU A 232 -10.20 7.74 0.97
N LEU A 233 -9.69 8.96 0.90
CA LEU A 233 -8.27 9.25 1.00
C LEU A 233 -7.92 9.43 2.47
N THR A 234 -7.05 8.57 3.03
CA THR A 234 -6.55 8.75 4.39
C THR A 234 -5.07 9.10 4.38
N TRP A 235 -4.64 9.93 5.33
CA TRP A 235 -3.27 10.42 5.37
C TRP A 235 -2.79 10.68 6.78
N GLY A 236 -1.50 10.45 7.06
CA GLY A 236 -0.85 11.00 8.23
C GLY A 236 -0.44 12.44 7.97
N ARG A 237 -0.74 13.37 8.91
CA ARG A 237 -0.36 14.78 8.77
C ARG A 237 1.14 14.97 8.65
N ASP A 238 1.90 14.11 9.32
CA ASP A 238 3.34 14.23 9.48
C ASP A 238 4.09 13.22 8.56
N ASP A 239 3.45 12.78 7.46
CA ASP A 239 4.01 11.85 6.49
C ASP A 239 5.16 12.50 5.71
N ARG A 240 6.37 11.97 5.90
CA ARG A 240 7.61 12.43 5.25
C ARG A 240 7.99 11.59 4.02
N VAL A 241 7.23 10.53 3.75
CA VAL A 241 7.39 9.68 2.55
C VAL A 241 6.51 10.17 1.42
N SER A 242 5.22 10.38 1.74
CA SER A 242 4.21 10.95 0.85
C SER A 242 3.59 12.15 1.55
N PRO A 243 4.18 13.34 1.44
CA PRO A 243 3.66 14.53 2.14
C PRO A 243 2.19 14.78 1.83
N PRO A 244 1.38 15.24 2.79
CA PRO A 244 -0.09 15.33 2.64
C PRO A 244 -0.57 16.32 1.58
N ASP A 245 0.26 17.23 1.08
CA ASP A 245 -0.05 18.06 -0.09
C ASP A 245 -0.27 17.23 -1.37
N MET A 246 0.25 16.01 -1.44
CA MET A 246 -0.03 15.06 -2.52
C MET A 246 -1.52 14.71 -2.60
N ALA A 247 -2.27 14.76 -1.50
CA ALA A 247 -3.70 14.45 -1.47
C ALA A 247 -4.58 15.49 -2.16
N LEU A 248 -4.11 16.71 -2.35
CA LEU A 248 -4.96 17.84 -2.78
C LEU A 248 -5.47 17.68 -4.21
N ILE A 249 -4.64 17.20 -5.15
CA ILE A 249 -5.08 16.94 -6.52
C ILE A 249 -6.05 15.75 -6.57
N PRO A 250 -5.75 14.58 -6.01
CA PRO A 250 -6.71 13.47 -5.93
C PRO A 250 -8.05 13.86 -5.32
N MET A 251 -8.03 14.53 -4.15
CA MET A 251 -9.23 14.98 -3.46
C MET A 251 -10.09 15.92 -4.33
N ARG A 252 -9.45 16.75 -5.15
CA ARG A 252 -10.15 17.70 -6.04
C ARG A 252 -10.66 17.06 -7.32
N THR A 253 -9.98 16.01 -7.83
CA THR A 253 -10.22 15.46 -9.17
C THR A 253 -11.07 14.19 -9.15
N ILE A 254 -11.03 13.39 -8.10
CA ILE A 254 -11.87 12.20 -7.96
C ILE A 254 -13.30 12.66 -7.64
N PRO A 255 -14.32 12.28 -8.44
CA PRO A 255 -15.68 12.81 -8.30
C PRO A 255 -16.33 12.55 -6.94
N ASP A 256 -16.14 11.38 -6.36
CA ASP A 256 -16.69 10.97 -5.06
C ASP A 256 -15.56 10.64 -4.09
N ALA A 257 -14.78 11.68 -3.72
CA ALA A 257 -13.67 11.55 -2.79
C ALA A 257 -13.91 12.28 -1.48
N GLU A 258 -13.54 11.62 -0.39
CA GLU A 258 -13.39 12.20 0.94
C GLU A 258 -11.92 12.17 1.35
N LEU A 259 -11.46 13.17 2.10
CA LEU A 259 -10.11 13.21 2.65
C LEU A 259 -10.15 13.27 4.17
N HIS A 260 -9.43 12.35 4.83
CA HIS A 260 -9.21 12.36 6.27
C HIS A 260 -7.71 12.38 6.59
N ILE A 261 -7.27 13.37 7.34
CA ILE A 261 -5.86 13.53 7.76
C ILE A 261 -5.76 13.32 9.27
N PHE A 262 -4.97 12.33 9.69
CA PHE A 262 -4.74 12.01 11.11
C PHE A 262 -3.58 12.85 11.66
N PRO A 263 -3.76 13.55 12.77
CA PRO A 263 -2.66 14.25 13.44
C PRO A 263 -1.68 13.27 14.09
N ASN A 264 -0.43 13.73 14.31
CA ASN A 264 0.63 12.96 14.98
C ASN A 264 0.81 11.57 14.37
N SER A 265 0.83 11.52 13.05
CA SER A 265 0.89 10.26 12.31
C SER A 265 1.67 10.47 11.01
N GLY A 266 2.59 9.57 10.74
CA GLY A 266 3.39 9.51 9.51
C GLY A 266 2.75 8.65 8.43
N HIS A 267 3.58 7.96 7.67
CA HIS A 267 3.16 7.15 6.52
C HIS A 267 2.35 5.89 6.92
N TRP A 268 2.48 5.45 8.15
CA TRP A 268 1.74 4.29 8.70
C TRP A 268 0.56 4.74 9.57
N ALA A 269 -0.32 5.58 9.01
CA ALA A 269 -1.49 6.10 9.72
C ALA A 269 -2.36 4.99 10.35
N MET A 270 -2.46 3.82 9.70
CA MET A 270 -3.18 2.64 10.22
C MET A 270 -2.52 2.01 11.45
N ILE A 271 -1.27 2.36 11.75
CA ILE A 271 -0.54 1.91 12.95
C ILE A 271 -0.56 3.00 14.02
N GLU A 272 -0.21 4.23 13.67
CA GLU A 272 -0.03 5.34 14.62
C GLU A 272 -1.36 5.94 15.08
N ALA A 273 -2.35 6.00 14.20
CA ALA A 273 -3.70 6.48 14.49
C ALA A 273 -4.72 5.33 14.45
N LYS A 274 -4.35 4.14 14.91
CA LYS A 274 -5.07 2.87 14.71
C LYS A 274 -6.58 2.98 14.97
N GLU A 275 -7.00 3.41 16.17
CA GLU A 275 -8.42 3.46 16.55
C GLU A 275 -9.21 4.46 15.69
N ALA A 276 -8.62 5.63 15.43
CA ALA A 276 -9.24 6.65 14.57
C ALA A 276 -9.31 6.17 13.12
N PHE A 277 -8.28 5.51 12.62
CA PHE A 277 -8.25 4.90 11.29
C PHE A 277 -9.34 3.82 11.16
N GLU A 278 -9.38 2.86 12.07
CA GLU A 278 -10.36 1.77 12.06
C GLU A 278 -11.80 2.31 12.07
N SER A 279 -12.11 3.23 12.97
CA SER A 279 -13.46 3.81 13.08
C SER A 279 -13.85 4.59 11.82
N THR A 280 -12.95 5.40 11.27
CA THR A 280 -13.17 6.19 10.05
C THR A 280 -13.41 5.27 8.84
N VAL A 281 -12.56 4.26 8.66
CA VAL A 281 -12.67 3.33 7.53
C VAL A 281 -13.90 2.44 7.65
N LEU A 282 -14.22 1.91 8.84
CA LEU A 282 -15.45 1.13 9.05
C LEU A 282 -16.70 1.95 8.76
N ALA A 283 -16.77 3.18 9.25
CA ALA A 283 -17.89 4.08 8.98
C ALA A 283 -18.07 4.31 7.47
N PHE A 284 -16.96 4.51 6.74
CA PHE A 284 -17.00 4.69 5.29
C PHE A 284 -17.43 3.42 4.55
N LEU A 285 -16.84 2.26 4.89
CA LEU A 285 -17.17 0.98 4.24
C LEU A 285 -18.60 0.50 4.51
N SER A 286 -19.19 0.89 5.65
CA SER A 286 -20.53 0.47 6.07
C SER A 286 -21.67 1.34 5.50
N ARG A 287 -21.36 2.40 4.78
CA ARG A 287 -22.38 3.24 4.14
C ARG A 287 -23.11 2.43 3.07
N GLY A 288 -24.45 2.44 3.09
CA GLY A 288 -25.25 1.86 2.02
C GLY A 288 -24.85 2.44 0.65
N ASN A 289 -24.97 1.66 -0.41
CA ASN A 289 -24.93 2.22 -1.75
C ASN A 289 -26.17 3.10 -1.90
N GLY A 290 -25.98 4.44 -1.91
CA GLY A 290 -27.03 5.40 -2.17
C GLY A 290 -27.56 5.28 -3.61
#